data_3d8aac26ae75a4e5e5929a797eeec15e
#
_entry.id   3d8aac26ae75a4e5e5929a797eeec15e
#
_cell.length_a   1.000
_cell.length_b   1.000
_cell.length_c   1.000
_cell.angle_alpha   90.00
_cell.angle_beta   90.00
_cell.angle_gamma   90.00
#
_symmetry.space_group_name_H-M   'P 1'
#
loop_
_entity.id
_entity.type
_entity.pdbx_description
1 polymer ?
#
loop_
_entity_poly.entity_id
_entity_poly.type
_entity_poly.pdbx_seq_one_letter_code
_entity_poly.pdbx_strand_id
1 'polypeptide(L)'
;LLLTLKRPEDKNQHFWRTRWMAYQLHQLELEYAQIVCLCSILDWPWIKEAFDERLEVFPPQKAEGLPSLYGVDKQTLFFALSEFPYVTYLYEKKRQDLRPDNNTPVDGVKEILLRARELFIKKHKIRYHNLTSQTFQILLQYIRNLTLMESRLLPDLYTLVNAAKQFGGDPFAVAVLEAARQYPFDLTGNLEETLSLGIDQALPGEEGAK
;
A
#
# COMPACT_ATOMS: atom_id res chain seq x y z
N LEU A 1 -14.37 -21.90 -0.19
CA LEU A 1 -13.45 -20.84 -0.66
C LEU A 1 -12.14 -21.39 -1.23
N LEU A 2 -11.57 -22.47 -0.63
CA LEU A 2 -10.33 -23.10 -1.11
C LEU A 2 -10.48 -23.84 -2.45
N LEU A 3 -11.68 -24.29 -2.81
CA LEU A 3 -11.97 -25.02 -4.06
C LEU A 3 -11.94 -24.14 -5.32
N THR A 4 -11.89 -22.83 -5.18
CA THR A 4 -11.89 -21.88 -6.31
C THR A 4 -10.52 -21.27 -6.59
N LEU A 5 -9.50 -21.61 -5.80
CA LEU A 5 -8.15 -21.11 -6.04
C LEU A 5 -7.53 -21.81 -7.26
N LYS A 6 -7.18 -21.02 -8.26
CA LYS A 6 -6.50 -21.53 -9.44
C LYS A 6 -5.11 -22.01 -9.04
N ARG A 7 -4.77 -23.27 -9.39
CA ARG A 7 -3.44 -23.82 -9.19
C ARG A 7 -2.41 -22.97 -9.93
N PRO A 8 -1.23 -22.66 -9.32
CA PRO A 8 -0.15 -21.98 -10.05
C PRO A 8 0.23 -22.81 -11.29
N GLU A 9 0.42 -22.12 -12.40
CA GLU A 9 0.87 -22.78 -13.63
C GLU A 9 2.28 -23.36 -13.40
N ASP A 10 2.50 -24.57 -13.93
CA ASP A 10 3.79 -25.23 -13.84
C ASP A 10 4.90 -24.34 -14.40
N LYS A 11 5.99 -24.24 -13.63
CA LYS A 11 7.19 -23.45 -13.97
C LYS A 11 7.07 -21.94 -13.85
N ASN A 12 5.97 -21.37 -13.38
CA ASN A 12 5.96 -19.94 -13.07
C ASN A 12 6.66 -19.66 -11.72
N GLN A 13 6.98 -18.40 -11.44
CA GLN A 13 7.65 -17.97 -10.21
C GLN A 13 6.86 -18.39 -8.95
N HIS A 14 5.54 -18.30 -8.98
CA HIS A 14 4.67 -18.64 -7.86
C HIS A 14 4.75 -20.14 -7.52
N PHE A 15 4.74 -20.99 -8.53
CA PHE A 15 4.91 -22.45 -8.38
C PHE A 15 6.25 -22.81 -7.71
N TRP A 16 7.36 -22.24 -8.16
CA TRP A 16 8.66 -22.51 -7.56
C TRP A 16 8.81 -21.92 -6.16
N ARG A 17 8.23 -20.74 -5.90
CA ARG A 17 8.26 -20.11 -4.59
C ARG A 17 7.56 -20.96 -3.52
N THR A 18 6.38 -21.49 -3.80
CA THR A 18 5.63 -22.33 -2.84
C THR A 18 6.37 -23.61 -2.51
N ARG A 19 6.97 -24.27 -3.50
CA ARG A 19 7.82 -25.45 -3.31
C ARG A 19 9.09 -25.15 -2.51
N TRP A 20 9.73 -24.03 -2.80
CA TRP A 20 10.89 -23.59 -2.05
C TRP A 20 10.55 -23.33 -0.58
N MET A 21 9.43 -22.70 -0.30
CA MET A 21 8.96 -22.49 1.08
C MET A 21 8.74 -23.83 1.80
N ALA A 22 8.11 -24.79 1.17
CA ALA A 22 7.92 -26.13 1.71
C ALA A 22 9.26 -26.83 2.00
N TYR A 23 10.22 -26.72 1.09
CA TYR A 23 11.58 -27.26 1.28
C TYR A 23 12.28 -26.62 2.48
N GLN A 24 12.19 -25.28 2.62
CA GLN A 24 12.76 -24.60 3.79
C GLN A 24 12.12 -25.04 5.11
N LEU A 25 10.80 -25.28 5.11
CA LEU A 25 10.12 -25.84 6.28
C LEU A 25 10.65 -27.21 6.64
N HIS A 26 10.92 -28.10 5.68
CA HIS A 26 11.56 -29.41 5.94
C HIS A 26 12.98 -29.27 6.47
N GLN A 27 13.75 -28.28 6.04
CA GLN A 27 15.07 -28.04 6.61
C GLN A 27 14.97 -27.59 8.08
N LEU A 28 14.00 -26.71 8.40
CA LEU A 28 13.77 -26.25 9.75
C LEU A 28 13.25 -27.34 10.70
N GLU A 29 12.50 -28.33 10.19
CA GLU A 29 12.07 -29.51 10.99
C GLU A 29 13.25 -30.30 11.57
N LEU A 30 14.43 -30.26 10.94
CA LEU A 30 15.62 -30.90 11.46
C LEU A 30 16.20 -30.22 12.68
N GLU A 31 15.92 -28.93 12.86
CA GLU A 31 16.49 -28.11 13.92
C GLU A 31 15.47 -27.74 15.02
N TYR A 32 14.20 -27.64 14.66
CA TYR A 32 13.15 -27.11 15.54
C TYR A 32 11.97 -28.07 15.68
N ALA A 33 11.54 -28.29 16.92
CA ALA A 33 10.38 -29.11 17.22
C ALA A 33 9.03 -28.47 16.90
N GLN A 34 8.99 -27.15 16.83
CA GLN A 34 7.79 -26.37 16.50
C GLN A 34 8.15 -25.22 15.56
N ILE A 35 7.42 -25.13 14.47
CA ILE A 35 7.63 -24.10 13.44
C ILE A 35 6.31 -23.37 13.18
N VAL A 36 6.35 -22.04 13.15
CA VAL A 36 5.22 -21.19 12.75
C VAL A 36 5.54 -20.56 11.41
N CYS A 37 4.78 -20.92 10.38
CA CYS A 37 4.91 -20.36 9.05
C CYS A 37 3.85 -19.27 8.83
N LEU A 38 4.30 -18.05 8.56
CA LEU A 38 3.43 -16.93 8.16
C LEU A 38 3.48 -16.80 6.63
N CYS A 39 2.36 -17.07 5.98
CA CYS A 39 2.27 -17.00 4.52
C CYS A 39 0.93 -16.39 4.08
N SER A 40 0.83 -16.07 2.78
CA SER A 40 -0.44 -15.66 2.19
C SER A 40 -1.45 -16.80 2.22
N ILE A 41 -2.72 -16.49 2.51
CA ILE A 41 -3.81 -17.46 2.43
C ILE A 41 -3.95 -18.08 1.03
N LEU A 42 -3.51 -17.37 -0.01
CA LEU A 42 -3.52 -17.84 -1.39
C LEU A 42 -2.37 -18.83 -1.68
N ASP A 43 -1.27 -18.73 -0.94
CA ASP A 43 -0.11 -19.60 -1.08
C ASP A 43 -0.23 -20.87 -0.22
N TRP A 44 -0.95 -20.79 0.89
CA TRP A 44 -1.04 -21.85 1.90
C TRP A 44 -1.39 -23.24 1.35
N PRO A 45 -2.44 -23.41 0.49
CA PRO A 45 -2.80 -24.73 -0.03
C PRO A 45 -1.66 -25.39 -0.80
N TRP A 46 -0.92 -24.59 -1.57
CA TRP A 46 0.17 -25.07 -2.42
C TRP A 46 1.46 -25.35 -1.63
N ILE A 47 1.72 -24.56 -0.59
CA ILE A 47 2.81 -24.82 0.36
C ILE A 47 2.53 -26.12 1.11
N LYS A 48 1.29 -26.31 1.59
CA LYS A 48 0.90 -27.52 2.29
C LYS A 48 0.99 -28.76 1.40
N GLU A 49 0.47 -28.70 0.17
CA GLU A 49 0.58 -29.79 -0.80
C GLU A 49 2.05 -30.16 -1.04
N ALA A 50 2.89 -29.15 -1.33
CA ALA A 50 4.31 -29.36 -1.58
C ALA A 50 5.06 -29.90 -0.36
N PHE A 51 4.65 -29.52 0.85
CA PHE A 51 5.21 -30.00 2.10
C PHE A 51 4.80 -31.47 2.35
N ASP A 52 3.51 -31.81 2.24
CA ASP A 52 2.98 -33.13 2.50
C ASP A 52 3.53 -34.17 1.47
N GLU A 53 3.64 -33.79 0.21
CA GLU A 53 4.10 -34.65 -0.88
C GLU A 53 5.62 -34.68 -1.07
N ARG A 54 6.38 -33.87 -0.33
CA ARG A 54 7.85 -33.73 -0.45
C ARG A 54 8.31 -33.52 -1.90
N LEU A 55 7.63 -32.63 -2.60
CA LEU A 55 7.88 -32.39 -4.01
C LEU A 55 9.32 -31.88 -4.26
N GLU A 56 9.91 -32.34 -5.36
CA GLU A 56 11.24 -31.90 -5.76
C GLU A 56 11.32 -30.40 -5.94
N VAL A 57 12.42 -29.83 -5.48
CA VAL A 57 12.70 -28.40 -5.57
C VAL A 57 14.04 -28.21 -6.28
N PHE A 58 14.04 -27.39 -7.30
CA PHE A 58 15.31 -26.90 -7.84
C PHE A 58 15.84 -25.78 -6.93
N PRO A 59 17.14 -25.86 -6.53
CA PRO A 59 17.72 -24.79 -5.75
C PRO A 59 17.59 -23.48 -6.54
N PRO A 60 17.15 -22.37 -5.89
CA PRO A 60 17.09 -21.09 -6.58
C PRO A 60 18.48 -20.71 -7.05
N GLN A 61 18.56 -20.14 -8.24
CA GLN A 61 19.79 -19.51 -8.68
C GLN A 61 20.16 -18.44 -7.64
N LYS A 62 21.37 -18.51 -7.11
CA LYS A 62 21.85 -17.46 -6.21
C LYS A 62 21.79 -16.14 -6.95
N ALA A 63 21.15 -15.14 -6.34
CA ALA A 63 21.17 -13.80 -6.86
C ALA A 63 22.64 -13.37 -7.03
N GLU A 64 23.00 -12.93 -8.21
CA GLU A 64 24.34 -12.40 -8.47
C GLU A 64 24.42 -11.00 -7.83
N GLY A 65 25.28 -10.85 -6.84
CA GLY A 65 25.53 -9.61 -6.13
C GLY A 65 24.72 -9.41 -4.84
N LEU A 66 25.18 -8.46 -4.03
CA LEU A 66 24.45 -8.02 -2.84
C LEU A 66 23.43 -6.95 -3.24
N PRO A 67 22.22 -6.98 -2.66
CA PRO A 67 21.24 -5.94 -2.90
C PRO A 67 21.76 -4.60 -2.38
N SER A 68 21.66 -3.56 -3.21
CA SER A 68 21.96 -2.19 -2.82
C SER A 68 20.71 -1.50 -2.29
N LEU A 69 20.87 -0.69 -1.23
CA LEU A 69 19.79 0.12 -0.65
C LEU A 69 19.83 1.51 -1.28
N TYR A 70 18.69 1.95 -1.77
CA TYR A 70 18.50 3.27 -2.34
C TYR A 70 17.44 4.04 -1.57
N GLY A 71 17.63 5.36 -1.41
CA GLY A 71 16.57 6.26 -1.05
C GLY A 71 15.52 6.32 -2.16
N VAL A 72 14.28 6.63 -1.83
CA VAL A 72 13.21 6.74 -2.83
C VAL A 72 12.77 8.19 -2.95
N ASP A 73 12.77 8.72 -4.17
CA ASP A 73 12.28 10.07 -4.45
C ASP A 73 10.79 10.20 -4.10
N LYS A 74 10.41 11.37 -3.60
CA LYS A 74 9.02 11.64 -3.17
C LYS A 74 7.98 11.44 -4.28
N GLN A 75 8.35 11.67 -5.54
CA GLN A 75 7.45 11.44 -6.67
C GLN A 75 7.24 9.95 -6.94
N THR A 76 8.26 9.14 -6.70
CA THR A 76 8.22 7.68 -6.85
C THR A 76 7.33 7.01 -5.79
N LEU A 77 7.12 7.66 -4.63
CA LEU A 77 6.28 7.12 -3.55
C LEU A 77 4.84 6.83 -3.96
N PHE A 78 4.31 7.53 -4.97
CA PHE A 78 2.96 7.26 -5.46
C PHE A 78 2.80 5.84 -6.00
N PHE A 79 3.85 5.28 -6.58
CA PHE A 79 3.83 3.91 -7.08
C PHE A 79 4.00 2.90 -5.96
N ALA A 80 4.84 3.23 -4.98
CA ALA A 80 5.14 2.35 -3.86
C ALA A 80 4.03 2.31 -2.81
N LEU A 81 3.42 3.46 -2.52
CA LEU A 81 2.46 3.64 -1.42
C LEU A 81 1.00 3.76 -1.87
N SER A 82 0.70 3.49 -3.15
CA SER A 82 -0.61 3.68 -3.79
C SER A 82 -1.09 5.15 -3.82
N GLU A 83 -2.39 5.38 -4.01
CA GLU A 83 -2.95 6.72 -4.27
C GLU A 83 -2.93 7.66 -3.04
N PHE A 84 -2.79 7.10 -1.82
CA PHE A 84 -2.89 7.85 -0.58
C PHE A 84 -1.67 7.67 0.34
N PRO A 85 -0.49 8.17 -0.02
CA PRO A 85 0.70 8.08 0.83
C PRO A 85 0.47 8.62 2.25
N TYR A 86 -0.38 9.65 2.39
CA TYR A 86 -0.72 10.23 3.70
C TYR A 86 -1.44 9.24 4.63
N VAL A 87 -2.30 8.37 4.08
CA VAL A 87 -2.99 7.34 4.88
C VAL A 87 -1.98 6.30 5.38
N THR A 88 -1.04 5.90 4.54
CA THR A 88 0.06 5.00 4.92
C THR A 88 0.90 5.62 6.04
N TYR A 89 1.26 6.90 5.91
CA TYR A 89 1.96 7.65 6.97
C TYR A 89 1.20 7.63 8.30
N LEU A 90 -0.10 7.90 8.27
CA LEU A 90 -0.93 7.89 9.48
C LEU A 90 -0.98 6.51 10.14
N TYR A 91 -1.07 5.46 9.34
CA TYR A 91 -1.04 4.09 9.81
C TYR A 91 0.30 3.76 10.47
N GLU A 92 1.41 4.07 9.81
CA GLU A 92 2.75 3.81 10.33
C GLU A 92 3.04 4.60 11.60
N LYS A 93 2.62 5.87 11.63
CA LYS A 93 2.72 6.70 12.82
C LYS A 93 1.98 6.09 14.02
N LYS A 94 0.77 5.58 13.82
CA LYS A 94 0.02 4.88 14.87
C LYS A 94 0.69 3.58 15.32
N ARG A 95 1.31 2.85 14.38
CA ARG A 95 2.07 1.64 14.72
C ARG A 95 3.28 1.92 15.59
N GLN A 96 3.95 3.07 15.42
CA GLN A 96 5.09 3.45 16.25
C GLN A 96 4.71 3.65 17.72
N ASP A 97 3.47 4.05 18.01
CA ASP A 97 2.99 4.26 19.37
C ASP A 97 2.82 2.96 20.18
N LEU A 98 2.99 1.78 19.57
CA LEU A 98 3.06 0.41 20.15
C LEU A 98 2.11 0.13 21.34
N ARG A 99 1.03 0.87 21.46
CA ARG A 99 0.03 0.63 22.51
C ARG A 99 -0.93 -0.46 22.02
N PRO A 100 -1.03 -1.62 22.71
CA PRO A 100 -1.85 -2.74 22.27
C PRO A 100 -3.34 -2.38 22.10
N ASP A 101 -3.82 -1.35 22.78
CA ASP A 101 -5.24 -0.94 22.76
C ASP A 101 -5.58 0.08 21.67
N ASN A 102 -4.59 0.58 20.92
CA ASN A 102 -4.79 1.61 19.89
C ASN A 102 -5.03 1.02 18.48
N ASN A 103 -5.72 -0.10 18.39
CA ASN A 103 -6.21 -0.64 17.11
C ASN A 103 -7.36 0.20 16.53
N THR A 104 -7.37 1.51 16.79
CA THR A 104 -8.38 2.42 16.24
C THR A 104 -8.18 2.54 14.74
N PRO A 105 -9.20 2.21 13.93
CA PRO A 105 -9.12 2.35 12.49
C PRO A 105 -8.81 3.81 12.12
N VAL A 106 -7.99 4.00 11.10
CA VAL A 106 -7.73 5.33 10.54
C VAL A 106 -8.81 5.61 9.51
N ASP A 107 -9.63 6.64 9.75
CA ASP A 107 -10.50 7.19 8.71
C ASP A 107 -9.67 8.07 7.77
N GLY A 108 -9.03 7.43 6.78
CA GLY A 108 -8.09 8.08 5.87
C GLY A 108 -8.72 9.23 5.09
N VAL A 109 -9.96 9.09 4.65
CA VAL A 109 -10.68 10.13 3.90
C VAL A 109 -10.89 11.37 4.75
N LYS A 110 -11.39 11.20 5.96
CA LYS A 110 -11.59 12.29 6.92
C LYS A 110 -10.28 13.01 7.24
N GLU A 111 -9.22 12.25 7.51
CA GLU A 111 -7.90 12.81 7.85
C GLU A 111 -7.29 13.60 6.68
N ILE A 112 -7.40 13.11 5.43
CA ILE A 112 -6.99 13.84 4.24
C ILE A 112 -7.74 15.16 4.12
N LEU A 113 -9.07 15.16 4.29
CA LEU A 113 -9.87 16.37 4.18
C LEU A 113 -9.54 17.39 5.28
N LEU A 114 -9.32 16.94 6.52
CA LEU A 114 -8.89 17.81 7.61
C LEU A 114 -7.52 18.41 7.33
N ARG A 115 -6.58 17.60 6.85
CA ARG A 115 -5.25 18.07 6.47
C ARG A 115 -5.30 19.05 5.31
N ALA A 116 -6.11 18.79 4.30
CA ALA A 116 -6.35 19.69 3.18
C ALA A 116 -6.89 21.04 3.64
N ARG A 117 -7.84 21.04 4.59
CA ARG A 117 -8.37 22.26 5.19
C ARG A 117 -7.27 23.09 5.87
N GLU A 118 -6.39 22.46 6.64
CA GLU A 118 -5.25 23.14 7.28
C GLU A 118 -4.32 23.77 6.23
N LEU A 119 -3.92 23.02 5.21
CA LEU A 119 -3.07 23.52 4.12
C LEU A 119 -3.72 24.68 3.38
N PHE A 120 -5.01 24.56 3.09
CA PHE A 120 -5.78 25.56 2.40
C PHE A 120 -5.83 26.88 3.18
N ILE A 121 -6.16 26.82 4.49
CA ILE A 121 -6.22 28.01 5.36
C ILE A 121 -4.84 28.64 5.48
N LYS A 122 -3.78 27.84 5.63
CA LYS A 122 -2.40 28.32 5.74
C LYS A 122 -1.94 29.05 4.46
N LYS A 123 -2.29 28.51 3.29
CA LYS A 123 -1.88 29.04 1.99
C LYS A 123 -2.62 30.32 1.62
N HIS A 124 -3.91 30.36 1.86
CA HIS A 124 -4.77 31.46 1.41
C HIS A 124 -5.05 32.52 2.47
N LYS A 125 -4.63 32.30 3.73
CA LYS A 125 -4.83 33.24 4.86
C LYS A 125 -6.28 33.74 5.03
N ILE A 126 -7.24 33.11 4.40
CA ILE A 126 -8.65 33.48 4.37
C ILE A 126 -9.40 32.50 5.25
N ARG A 127 -10.21 33.03 6.19
CA ARG A 127 -11.23 32.22 6.86
C ARG A 127 -12.34 31.95 5.84
N TYR A 128 -12.24 30.83 5.15
CA TYR A 128 -13.31 30.37 4.28
C TYR A 128 -14.49 29.94 5.14
N HIS A 129 -15.50 30.78 5.20
CA HIS A 129 -16.73 30.52 5.94
C HIS A 129 -17.48 29.27 5.44
N ASN A 130 -17.18 28.81 4.23
CA ASN A 130 -17.85 27.68 3.58
C ASN A 130 -17.31 26.30 3.99
N LEU A 131 -16.12 26.17 4.60
CA LEU A 131 -15.55 24.91 5.04
C LEU A 131 -15.82 24.64 6.52
N THR A 132 -17.10 24.63 6.88
CA THR A 132 -17.59 24.33 8.23
C THR A 132 -17.66 22.83 8.48
N SER A 133 -17.85 22.41 9.72
CA SER A 133 -18.10 21.00 10.07
C SER A 133 -19.32 20.43 9.36
N GLN A 134 -20.37 21.24 9.18
CA GLN A 134 -21.57 20.85 8.45
C GLN A 134 -21.28 20.60 6.97
N THR A 135 -20.51 21.49 6.33
CA THR A 135 -20.07 21.30 4.94
C THR A 135 -19.26 20.03 4.78
N PHE A 136 -18.39 19.70 5.76
CA PHE A 136 -17.62 18.46 5.74
C PHE A 136 -18.48 17.21 5.88
N GLN A 137 -19.53 17.23 6.71
CA GLN A 137 -20.47 16.12 6.80
C GLN A 137 -21.16 15.86 5.45
N ILE A 138 -21.63 16.90 4.78
CA ILE A 138 -22.25 16.80 3.46
C ILE A 138 -21.24 16.31 2.41
N LEU A 139 -20.02 16.82 2.45
CA LEU A 139 -18.94 16.39 1.56
C LEU A 139 -18.61 14.89 1.74
N LEU A 140 -18.48 14.42 2.97
CA LEU A 140 -18.24 12.99 3.25
C LEU A 140 -19.41 12.12 2.77
N GLN A 141 -20.64 12.56 2.95
CA GLN A 141 -21.82 11.87 2.44
C GLN A 141 -21.84 11.85 0.90
N TYR A 142 -21.46 12.94 0.26
CA TYR A 142 -21.36 13.03 -1.19
C TYR A 142 -20.28 12.10 -1.75
N ILE A 143 -19.08 12.09 -1.15
CA ILE A 143 -17.99 11.18 -1.52
C ILE A 143 -18.46 9.72 -1.40
N ARG A 144 -19.11 9.37 -0.27
CA ARG A 144 -19.65 8.03 -0.07
C ARG A 144 -20.63 7.63 -1.18
N ASN A 145 -21.56 8.54 -1.52
CA ASN A 145 -22.58 8.27 -2.55
C ASN A 145 -21.92 8.07 -3.93
N LEU A 146 -20.94 8.91 -4.31
CA LEU A 146 -20.19 8.72 -5.56
C LEU A 146 -19.48 7.36 -5.59
N THR A 147 -18.80 7.01 -4.51
CA THR A 147 -18.08 5.74 -4.37
C THR A 147 -19.02 4.54 -4.55
N LEU A 148 -20.21 4.59 -3.94
CA LEU A 148 -21.23 3.54 -4.08
C LEU A 148 -21.81 3.46 -5.49
N MET A 149 -22.01 4.60 -6.17
CA MET A 149 -22.44 4.63 -7.56
C MET A 149 -21.43 3.95 -8.49
N GLU A 150 -20.15 4.04 -8.19
CA GLU A 150 -19.08 3.36 -8.90
C GLU A 150 -18.87 1.90 -8.47
N SER A 151 -19.75 1.37 -7.60
CA SER A 151 -19.66 0.01 -7.04
C SER A 151 -18.35 -0.26 -6.31
N ARG A 152 -17.77 0.76 -5.67
CA ARG A 152 -16.54 0.68 -4.88
C ARG A 152 -16.85 0.77 -3.39
N LEU A 153 -15.97 0.22 -2.56
CA LEU A 153 -16.05 0.32 -1.10
C LEU A 153 -15.29 1.53 -0.56
N LEU A 154 -14.25 1.97 -1.26
CA LEU A 154 -13.41 3.11 -0.91
C LEU A 154 -13.32 4.08 -2.10
N PRO A 155 -13.33 5.39 -1.84
CA PRO A 155 -13.10 6.38 -2.89
C PRO A 155 -11.66 6.32 -3.39
N ASP A 156 -11.47 6.54 -4.67
CA ASP A 156 -10.17 6.80 -5.25
C ASP A 156 -9.80 8.30 -5.14
N LEU A 157 -8.57 8.63 -5.51
CA LEU A 157 -8.09 10.01 -5.45
C LEU A 157 -8.89 10.93 -6.37
N TYR A 158 -9.30 10.45 -7.53
CA TYR A 158 -10.08 11.21 -8.51
C TYR A 158 -11.43 11.60 -7.94
N THR A 159 -12.17 10.66 -7.37
CA THR A 159 -13.47 10.89 -6.71
C THR A 159 -13.34 11.91 -5.59
N LEU A 160 -12.27 11.78 -4.78
CA LEU A 160 -12.03 12.67 -3.64
C LEU A 160 -11.77 14.11 -4.09
N VAL A 161 -10.90 14.29 -5.10
CA VAL A 161 -10.55 15.61 -5.64
C VAL A 161 -11.74 16.26 -6.34
N ASN A 162 -12.51 15.51 -7.13
CA ASN A 162 -13.70 16.02 -7.78
C ASN A 162 -14.79 16.42 -6.80
N ALA A 163 -15.03 15.63 -5.77
CA ALA A 163 -15.95 16.01 -4.71
C ALA A 163 -15.49 17.28 -3.99
N ALA A 164 -14.22 17.39 -3.65
CA ALA A 164 -13.66 18.58 -3.01
C ALA A 164 -13.82 19.84 -3.89
N LYS A 165 -13.66 19.72 -5.20
CA LYS A 165 -13.87 20.81 -6.17
C LYS A 165 -15.29 21.35 -6.10
N GLN A 166 -16.29 20.50 -5.98
CA GLN A 166 -17.70 20.93 -5.89
C GLN A 166 -18.01 21.75 -4.64
N PHE A 167 -17.32 21.48 -3.54
CA PHE A 167 -17.59 22.14 -2.25
C PHE A 167 -16.71 23.34 -1.95
N GLY A 168 -15.44 23.31 -2.35
CA GLY A 168 -14.46 24.36 -2.03
C GLY A 168 -13.77 24.97 -3.25
N GLY A 169 -14.19 24.57 -4.45
CA GLY A 169 -13.58 25.03 -5.70
C GLY A 169 -12.22 24.43 -5.98
N ASP A 170 -11.60 24.85 -7.08
CA ASP A 170 -10.30 24.36 -7.53
C ASP A 170 -9.18 24.51 -6.48
N PRO A 171 -9.09 25.64 -5.73
CA PRO A 171 -8.04 25.78 -4.74
C PRO A 171 -8.12 24.76 -3.60
N PHE A 172 -9.33 24.36 -3.19
CA PHE A 172 -9.51 23.34 -2.17
C PHE A 172 -9.25 21.94 -2.74
N ALA A 173 -9.65 21.66 -3.97
CA ALA A 173 -9.33 20.42 -4.66
C ALA A 173 -7.82 20.19 -4.77
N VAL A 174 -7.05 21.24 -5.10
CA VAL A 174 -5.58 21.20 -5.11
C VAL A 174 -5.04 20.91 -3.71
N ALA A 175 -5.59 21.54 -2.67
CA ALA A 175 -5.17 21.27 -1.30
C ALA A 175 -5.45 19.81 -0.87
N VAL A 176 -6.56 19.21 -1.34
CA VAL A 176 -6.87 17.80 -1.11
C VAL A 176 -5.86 16.89 -1.82
N LEU A 177 -5.52 17.19 -3.06
CA LEU A 177 -4.49 16.47 -3.80
C LEU A 177 -3.12 16.57 -3.10
N GLU A 178 -2.72 17.78 -2.69
CA GLU A 178 -1.47 18.02 -1.95
C GLU A 178 -1.46 17.24 -0.62
N ALA A 179 -2.58 17.24 0.13
CA ALA A 179 -2.70 16.52 1.40
C ALA A 179 -2.60 15.00 1.22
N ALA A 180 -3.32 14.43 0.25
CA ALA A 180 -3.33 13.00 -0.03
C ALA A 180 -1.93 12.47 -0.36
N ARG A 181 -1.14 13.29 -1.04
CA ARG A 181 0.22 12.98 -1.50
C ARG A 181 1.31 13.20 -0.46
N GLN A 182 1.01 13.76 0.70
CA GLN A 182 2.02 13.97 1.74
C GLN A 182 2.47 12.65 2.35
N TYR A 183 3.79 12.47 2.41
CA TYR A 183 4.41 11.42 3.21
C TYR A 183 5.55 12.07 4.02
N PRO A 184 5.27 12.47 5.27
CA PRO A 184 6.20 13.26 6.07
C PRO A 184 7.44 12.53 6.57
N PHE A 185 7.48 11.20 6.50
CA PHE A 185 8.70 10.48 6.85
C PHE A 185 9.81 10.75 5.84
N ASP A 186 11.02 10.90 6.36
CA ASP A 186 12.19 10.99 5.51
C ASP A 186 12.60 9.58 5.07
N LEU A 187 12.51 9.31 3.76
CA LEU A 187 12.87 8.04 3.17
C LEU A 187 14.28 8.04 2.60
N THR A 188 14.91 9.20 2.53
CA THR A 188 16.29 9.29 2.03
C THR A 188 17.28 8.83 3.09
N GLY A 189 16.97 9.06 4.37
CA GLY A 189 17.85 8.70 5.48
C GLY A 189 19.28 9.18 5.23
N ASN A 190 20.26 8.33 5.54
CA ASN A 190 21.68 8.55 5.24
C ASN A 190 22.12 7.88 3.92
N LEU A 191 21.17 7.55 3.04
CA LEU A 191 21.48 6.91 1.75
C LEU A 191 21.96 7.97 0.74
N GLU A 192 23.13 7.75 0.16
CA GLU A 192 23.78 8.71 -0.73
C GLU A 192 23.06 8.79 -2.10
N GLU A 193 22.43 7.71 -2.53
CA GLU A 193 21.77 7.62 -3.82
C GLU A 193 20.25 7.54 -3.67
N THR A 194 19.56 8.40 -4.40
CA THR A 194 18.10 8.43 -4.47
C THR A 194 17.61 7.93 -5.80
N LEU A 195 16.75 6.91 -5.78
CA LEU A 195 16.15 6.33 -6.96
C LEU A 195 14.87 7.07 -7.33
N SER A 196 14.81 7.57 -8.55
CA SER A 196 13.59 8.13 -9.15
C SER A 196 13.10 7.17 -10.24
N LEU A 197 11.94 6.56 -10.01
CA LEU A 197 11.34 5.60 -10.93
C LEU A 197 10.09 6.20 -11.59
N GLY A 198 10.01 6.12 -12.90
CA GLY A 198 8.79 6.33 -13.65
C GLY A 198 7.85 5.11 -13.58
N ILE A 199 6.61 5.27 -14.03
CA ILE A 199 5.63 4.17 -14.13
C ILE A 199 6.20 2.99 -14.93
N ASP A 200 6.81 3.28 -16.06
CA ASP A 200 7.34 2.28 -16.99
C ASP A 200 8.54 1.49 -16.41
N GLN A 201 9.20 2.06 -15.40
CA GLN A 201 10.33 1.44 -14.72
C GLN A 201 9.91 0.68 -13.45
N ALA A 202 8.81 1.10 -12.81
CA ALA A 202 8.29 0.47 -11.60
C ALA A 202 7.45 -0.78 -11.90
N LEU A 203 6.88 -0.88 -13.10
CA LEU A 203 6.19 -2.06 -13.58
C LEU A 203 7.15 -2.86 -14.48
N PRO A 204 7.66 -4.03 -14.04
CA PRO A 204 8.43 -4.88 -14.92
C PRO A 204 7.54 -5.27 -16.11
N GLY A 205 7.86 -4.78 -17.30
CA GLY A 205 7.32 -5.30 -18.54
C GLY A 205 7.71 -6.77 -18.70
N GLU A 206 7.03 -7.50 -19.58
CA GLU A 206 7.34 -8.91 -19.88
C GLU A 206 8.83 -9.15 -20.27
N GLU A 207 9.55 -8.10 -20.65
CA GLU A 207 10.98 -8.15 -20.99
C GLU A 207 11.93 -7.95 -19.79
N GLY A 208 11.46 -7.50 -18.63
CA GLY A 208 12.26 -7.28 -17.42
C GLY A 208 12.52 -8.56 -16.60
N ALA A 209 12.06 -9.71 -17.05
CA ALA A 209 12.23 -11.01 -16.41
C ALA A 209 13.27 -11.88 -17.14
N LYS A 210 14.40 -11.28 -17.57
CA LYS A 210 15.57 -12.03 -18.03
C LYS A 210 16.71 -11.95 -17.04
#